data_fe1c2bbe68ba2227164d93b2b2246443
#
_entry.id   fe1c2bbe68ba2227164d93b2b2246443
#
_cell.length_a   1.000
_cell.length_b   1.000
_cell.length_c   1.000
_cell.angle_alpha   90.00
_cell.angle_beta   90.00
_cell.angle_gamma   90.00
#
_symmetry.space_group_name_H-M   'P 1'
#
loop_
_entity.id
_entity.type
_entity.pdbx_description
1 polymer ?
#
loop_
_entity_poly.entity_id
_entity_poly.type
_entity_poly.pdbx_seq_one_letter_code
_entity_poly.pdbx_strand_id
1 'polypeptide(L)'
;MKIRLLATTDVHGYISPYSYSDRKLCNQGLCRLSAHISRLRNEHTLLIDNGDSLQGSSLNYYHNLYEKDLMQPMAKALNYLNYDYWNLGNHDFNYGPDMIHQYIKDVNATLLTGNAYEHGQPMGCEYAVHHFDDNYAIALIGVVTQHIPVWEKAEHIQNNTFEDAFDYVKRTVEKIKATEDVQGICVVYHGGHELHLETNEPTE
;
A
#
# COMPACT_ATOMS: atom_id res chain seq x y z
N MET A 1 0.22 -4.36 26.84
CA MET A 1 -0.23 -3.24 25.96
C MET A 1 -1.23 -3.76 24.94
N LYS A 2 -2.18 -2.95 24.44
CA LYS A 2 -3.08 -3.30 23.33
C LYS A 2 -2.77 -2.37 22.17
N ILE A 3 -2.25 -2.93 21.08
CA ILE A 3 -2.01 -2.22 19.82
C ILE A 3 -3.21 -2.37 18.91
N ARG A 4 -3.48 -1.36 18.09
CA ARG A 4 -4.49 -1.38 17.04
C ARG A 4 -3.83 -1.14 15.71
N LEU A 5 -4.09 -2.03 14.75
CA LEU A 5 -3.77 -1.84 13.35
C LEU A 5 -5.07 -1.48 12.62
N LEU A 6 -5.09 -0.34 11.97
CA LEU A 6 -6.13 0.09 11.04
C LEU A 6 -5.55 0.00 9.64
N ALA A 7 -6.22 -0.71 8.77
CA ALA A 7 -5.77 -0.87 7.40
C ALA A 7 -6.86 -0.47 6.42
N THR A 8 -6.45 0.19 5.32
CA THR A 8 -7.22 0.33 4.10
C THR A 8 -6.51 -0.42 2.99
N THR A 9 -7.26 -0.91 2.01
CA THR A 9 -6.75 -1.59 0.83
C THR A 9 -7.70 -1.34 -0.32
N ASP A 10 -7.20 -1.36 -1.54
CA ASP A 10 -8.03 -1.29 -2.76
C ASP A 10 -8.98 -0.09 -2.76
N VAL A 11 -8.49 1.07 -2.33
CA VAL A 11 -9.30 2.30 -2.31
C VAL A 11 -9.57 2.82 -3.72
N HIS A 12 -8.70 2.47 -4.68
CA HIS A 12 -8.89 2.76 -6.11
C HIS A 12 -9.24 4.21 -6.42
N GLY A 13 -8.61 5.15 -5.70
CA GLY A 13 -8.83 6.58 -5.88
C GLY A 13 -10.20 7.10 -5.43
N TYR A 14 -11.01 6.30 -4.78
CA TYR A 14 -12.31 6.73 -4.25
C TYR A 14 -12.14 7.52 -2.94
N ILE A 15 -11.94 8.80 -3.05
CA ILE A 15 -11.80 9.71 -1.90
C ILE A 15 -13.17 10.23 -1.48
N SER A 16 -13.94 10.77 -2.44
CA SER A 16 -15.25 11.37 -2.19
C SER A 16 -16.35 10.32 -2.05
N PRO A 17 -17.33 10.53 -1.15
CA PRO A 17 -18.51 9.67 -1.04
C PRO A 17 -19.57 10.02 -2.12
N TYR A 18 -19.13 10.26 -3.34
CA TYR A 18 -20.03 10.67 -4.45
C TYR A 18 -19.82 9.75 -5.65
N SER A 19 -20.92 9.14 -6.11
CA SER A 19 -20.93 8.38 -7.36
C SER A 19 -21.16 9.34 -8.52
N TYR A 20 -20.18 9.46 -9.41
CA TYR A 20 -20.28 10.29 -10.61
C TYR A 20 -21.29 9.73 -11.62
N SER A 21 -21.38 8.40 -11.72
CA SER A 21 -22.34 7.73 -12.61
C SER A 21 -23.79 7.94 -12.17
N ASP A 22 -24.05 7.78 -10.88
CA ASP A 22 -25.41 7.91 -10.32
C ASP A 22 -25.76 9.35 -9.90
N ARG A 23 -24.78 10.25 -9.90
CA ARG A 23 -24.90 11.66 -9.49
C ARG A 23 -25.49 11.83 -8.08
N LYS A 24 -25.09 10.95 -7.15
CA LYS A 24 -25.60 10.97 -5.77
C LYS A 24 -24.53 10.58 -4.75
N LEU A 25 -24.78 10.91 -3.49
CA LEU A 25 -23.99 10.40 -2.38
C LEU A 25 -24.14 8.88 -2.27
N CYS A 26 -23.04 8.21 -1.97
CA CYS A 26 -22.93 6.76 -1.84
C CYS A 26 -22.09 6.36 -0.64
N ASN A 27 -22.14 5.08 -0.30
CA ASN A 27 -21.45 4.55 0.88
C ASN A 27 -20.04 4.06 0.53
N GLN A 28 -19.24 4.93 -0.09
CA GLN A 28 -17.88 4.63 -0.53
C GLN A 28 -16.95 5.82 -0.25
N GLY A 29 -15.67 5.63 -0.48
CA GLY A 29 -14.63 6.65 -0.45
C GLY A 29 -14.02 6.88 0.93
N LEU A 30 -12.76 7.26 0.91
CA LEU A 30 -11.92 7.42 2.08
C LEU A 30 -12.45 8.48 3.07
N CYS A 31 -13.13 9.51 2.55
CA CYS A 31 -13.78 10.53 3.38
C CYS A 31 -14.83 9.95 4.36
N ARG A 32 -15.46 8.82 4.01
CA ARG A 32 -16.41 8.15 4.92
C ARG A 32 -15.72 7.51 6.11
N LEU A 33 -14.47 7.10 5.94
CA LEU A 33 -13.67 6.45 6.98
C LEU A 33 -12.99 7.47 7.91
N SER A 34 -12.81 8.72 7.48
CA SER A 34 -12.03 9.73 8.20
C SER A 34 -12.48 9.91 9.66
N ALA A 35 -13.77 10.02 9.91
CA ALA A 35 -14.32 10.16 11.28
C ALA A 35 -14.09 8.89 12.13
N HIS A 36 -14.16 7.70 11.51
CA HIS A 36 -13.87 6.43 12.20
C HIS A 36 -12.39 6.30 12.53
N ILE A 37 -11.52 6.63 11.59
CA ILE A 37 -10.07 6.66 11.78
C ILE A 37 -9.73 7.60 12.93
N SER A 38 -10.20 8.85 12.89
CA SER A 38 -9.93 9.85 13.94
C SER A 38 -10.40 9.41 15.32
N ARG A 39 -11.56 8.74 15.41
CA ARG A 39 -12.11 8.23 16.69
C ARG A 39 -11.32 7.05 17.24
N LEU A 40 -10.76 6.21 16.37
CA LEU A 40 -10.08 4.97 16.76
C LEU A 40 -8.59 5.18 17.00
N ARG A 41 -8.01 6.25 16.42
CA ARG A 41 -6.59 6.52 16.46
C ARG A 41 -6.17 7.06 17.85
N ASN A 42 -5.10 6.50 18.38
CA ASN A 42 -4.39 6.97 19.56
C ASN A 42 -2.90 6.59 19.40
N GLU A 43 -2.09 6.86 20.43
CA GLU A 43 -0.64 6.58 20.46
C GLU A 43 -0.25 5.11 20.25
N HIS A 44 -1.21 4.18 20.40
CA HIS A 44 -1.02 2.74 20.18
C HIS A 44 -1.72 2.26 18.89
N THR A 45 -1.94 3.16 17.93
CA THR A 45 -2.62 2.83 16.68
C THR A 45 -1.70 3.10 15.51
N LEU A 46 -1.54 2.13 14.62
CA LEU A 46 -0.97 2.30 13.29
C LEU A 46 -2.06 2.33 12.24
N LEU A 47 -1.92 3.25 11.28
CA LEU A 47 -2.78 3.37 10.12
C LEU A 47 -1.96 3.05 8.87
N ILE A 48 -2.38 2.04 8.12
CA ILE A 48 -1.64 1.46 6.99
C ILE A 48 -2.54 1.44 5.76
N ASP A 49 -2.02 1.85 4.61
CA ASP A 49 -2.65 1.63 3.31
C ASP A 49 -1.97 0.45 2.60
N ASN A 50 -2.72 -0.54 2.15
CA ASN A 50 -2.17 -1.75 1.52
C ASN A 50 -2.24 -1.71 -0.01
N GLY A 51 -2.18 -0.54 -0.61
CA GLY A 51 -2.03 -0.40 -2.06
C GLY A 51 -3.32 -0.41 -2.86
N ASP A 52 -3.16 -0.38 -4.18
CA ASP A 52 -4.20 -0.17 -5.18
C ASP A 52 -4.94 1.16 -4.98
N SER A 53 -4.16 2.21 -4.91
CA SER A 53 -4.64 3.56 -4.66
C SER A 53 -4.72 4.44 -5.91
N LEU A 54 -3.83 4.21 -6.92
CA LEU A 54 -3.69 5.12 -8.07
C LEU A 54 -4.70 4.92 -9.18
N GLN A 55 -5.25 3.72 -9.36
CA GLN A 55 -6.13 3.37 -10.46
C GLN A 55 -7.58 3.23 -9.96
N GLY A 56 -8.58 3.62 -10.76
CA GLY A 56 -9.98 3.28 -10.55
C GLY A 56 -10.96 4.46 -10.68
N SER A 57 -10.88 5.46 -9.79
CA SER A 57 -11.83 6.57 -9.82
C SER A 57 -11.61 7.52 -11.01
N SER A 58 -12.70 8.18 -11.44
CA SER A 58 -12.63 9.22 -12.48
C SER A 58 -11.73 10.39 -12.07
N LEU A 59 -11.62 10.69 -10.78
CA LEU A 59 -10.75 11.75 -10.26
C LEU A 59 -9.27 11.37 -10.49
N ASN A 60 -8.87 10.18 -10.09
CA ASN A 60 -7.50 9.71 -10.29
C ASN A 60 -7.16 9.55 -11.78
N TYR A 61 -8.10 8.99 -12.56
CA TYR A 61 -7.92 8.87 -14.01
C TYR A 61 -7.65 10.24 -14.65
N TYR A 62 -8.47 11.26 -14.34
CA TYR A 62 -8.27 12.60 -14.86
C TYR A 62 -6.93 13.19 -14.43
N HIS A 63 -6.61 13.12 -13.13
CA HIS A 63 -5.35 13.62 -12.59
C HIS A 63 -4.15 12.95 -13.26
N ASN A 64 -4.12 11.63 -13.30
CA ASN A 64 -2.98 10.86 -13.78
C ASN A 64 -2.70 11.07 -15.28
N LEU A 65 -3.67 11.52 -16.06
CA LEU A 65 -3.50 11.82 -17.48
C LEU A 65 -3.29 13.31 -17.78
N TYR A 66 -3.93 14.22 -17.04
CA TYR A 66 -4.05 15.62 -17.44
C TYR A 66 -3.47 16.62 -16.43
N GLU A 67 -3.29 16.25 -15.17
CA GLU A 67 -2.86 17.15 -14.09
C GLU A 67 -1.62 16.59 -13.34
N LYS A 68 -0.71 15.97 -14.08
CA LYS A 68 0.46 15.25 -13.53
C LYS A 68 1.41 16.12 -12.69
N ASP A 69 1.42 17.44 -12.94
CA ASP A 69 2.27 18.38 -12.20
C ASP A 69 1.71 18.72 -10.81
N LEU A 70 0.47 18.33 -10.52
CA LEU A 70 -0.14 18.54 -9.22
C LEU A 70 0.09 17.33 -8.31
N MET A 71 0.11 17.56 -7.00
CA MET A 71 0.16 16.48 -6.01
C MET A 71 -1.02 15.52 -6.21
N GLN A 72 -0.72 14.26 -6.26
CA GLN A 72 -1.68 13.19 -6.52
C GLN A 72 -2.80 13.17 -5.46
N PRO A 73 -4.09 13.10 -5.85
CA PRO A 73 -5.23 13.20 -4.91
C PRO A 73 -5.20 12.19 -3.77
N MET A 74 -4.79 10.93 -4.03
CA MET A 74 -4.67 9.92 -2.97
C MET A 74 -3.53 10.25 -2.02
N ALA A 75 -2.38 10.76 -2.51
CA ALA A 75 -1.30 11.22 -1.63
C ALA A 75 -1.79 12.33 -0.68
N LYS A 76 -2.57 13.30 -1.19
CA LYS A 76 -3.19 14.33 -0.34
C LYS A 76 -4.09 13.71 0.73
N ALA A 77 -4.90 12.71 0.38
CA ALA A 77 -5.82 12.06 1.31
C ALA A 77 -5.07 11.26 2.38
N LEU A 78 -4.05 10.47 1.99
CA LEU A 78 -3.21 9.72 2.93
C LEU A 78 -2.47 10.65 3.89
N ASN A 79 -1.88 11.74 3.36
CA ASN A 79 -1.17 12.74 4.16
C ASN A 79 -2.11 13.46 5.14
N TYR A 80 -3.32 13.84 4.70
CA TYR A 80 -4.33 14.48 5.55
C TYR A 80 -4.78 13.59 6.72
N LEU A 81 -4.92 12.28 6.46
CA LEU A 81 -5.30 11.29 7.47
C LEU A 81 -4.11 10.81 8.30
N ASN A 82 -2.88 11.30 7.99
CA ASN A 82 -1.64 10.94 8.65
C ASN A 82 -1.42 9.43 8.67
N TYR A 83 -1.44 8.77 7.50
CA TYR A 83 -1.02 7.38 7.41
C TYR A 83 0.42 7.23 7.89
N ASP A 84 0.69 6.14 8.62
CA ASP A 84 2.02 5.86 9.16
C ASP A 84 2.86 5.09 8.15
N TYR A 85 2.21 4.13 7.47
CA TYR A 85 2.83 3.25 6.49
C TYR A 85 1.90 3.03 5.30
N TRP A 86 2.50 2.65 4.18
CA TRP A 86 1.75 2.25 3.00
C TRP A 86 2.51 1.23 2.17
N ASN A 87 1.80 0.50 1.33
CA ASN A 87 2.31 -0.50 0.42
C ASN A 87 1.87 -0.18 -1.02
N LEU A 88 2.55 -0.71 -2.01
CA LEU A 88 2.07 -0.69 -3.39
C LEU A 88 1.15 -1.88 -3.64
N GLY A 89 0.14 -1.68 -4.49
CA GLY A 89 -0.62 -2.74 -5.10
C GLY A 89 -0.26 -2.92 -6.57
N ASN A 90 -0.83 -3.92 -7.22
CA ASN A 90 -0.54 -4.20 -8.61
C ASN A 90 -1.08 -3.11 -9.57
N HIS A 91 -2.21 -2.49 -9.25
CA HIS A 91 -2.76 -1.41 -10.05
C HIS A 91 -2.06 -0.05 -9.88
N ASP A 92 -1.18 0.09 -8.90
CA ASP A 92 -0.39 1.32 -8.75
C ASP A 92 0.66 1.47 -9.87
N PHE A 93 0.98 0.39 -10.59
CA PHE A 93 1.86 0.40 -11.76
C PHE A 93 1.18 0.77 -13.08
N ASN A 94 -0.15 0.89 -13.14
CA ASN A 94 -0.92 1.05 -14.39
C ASN A 94 -0.65 2.34 -15.17
N TYR A 95 -0.08 3.36 -14.54
CA TYR A 95 0.21 4.64 -15.20
C TYR A 95 1.71 4.84 -15.50
N GLY A 96 2.51 3.80 -15.30
CA GLY A 96 3.94 3.79 -15.60
C GLY A 96 4.82 4.48 -14.54
N PRO A 97 6.15 4.50 -14.78
CA PRO A 97 7.13 4.87 -13.76
C PRO A 97 7.01 6.32 -13.29
N ASP A 98 6.76 7.28 -14.18
CA ASP A 98 6.69 8.68 -13.79
C ASP A 98 5.61 8.96 -12.74
N MET A 99 4.44 8.32 -12.90
CA MET A 99 3.33 8.49 -11.97
C MET A 99 3.61 7.82 -10.62
N ILE A 100 4.18 6.62 -10.64
CA ILE A 100 4.50 5.92 -9.40
C ILE A 100 5.61 6.66 -8.62
N HIS A 101 6.61 7.20 -9.30
CA HIS A 101 7.65 8.02 -8.68
C HIS A 101 7.08 9.29 -8.05
N GLN A 102 6.16 9.97 -8.75
CA GLN A 102 5.51 11.16 -8.21
C GLN A 102 4.68 10.80 -6.98
N TYR A 103 3.97 9.67 -7.02
CA TYR A 103 3.18 9.21 -5.88
C TYR A 103 4.06 8.87 -4.68
N ILE A 104 5.15 8.13 -4.87
CA ILE A 104 6.13 7.82 -3.82
C ILE A 104 6.68 9.10 -3.19
N LYS A 105 6.98 10.11 -4.01
CA LYS A 105 7.48 11.41 -3.54
C LYS A 105 6.43 12.21 -2.77
N ASP A 106 5.16 12.12 -3.17
CA ASP A 106 4.07 12.92 -2.62
C ASP A 106 3.53 12.36 -1.29
N VAL A 107 3.65 11.05 -1.04
CA VAL A 107 3.17 10.42 0.19
C VAL A 107 4.19 10.58 1.32
N ASN A 108 3.75 11.15 2.45
CA ASN A 108 4.61 11.37 3.62
C ASN A 108 4.86 10.10 4.44
N ALA A 109 3.94 9.11 4.36
CA ALA A 109 4.06 7.85 5.08
C ALA A 109 5.22 7.01 4.53
N THR A 110 5.73 6.06 5.33
CA THR A 110 6.81 5.18 4.93
C THR A 110 6.31 4.10 3.97
N LEU A 111 6.93 4.00 2.78
CA LEU A 111 6.66 2.93 1.82
C LEU A 111 7.31 1.63 2.28
N LEU A 112 6.49 0.57 2.41
CA LEU A 112 6.92 -0.74 2.90
C LEU A 112 7.37 -1.71 1.80
N THR A 113 6.91 -1.54 0.55
CA THR A 113 7.07 -2.51 -0.56
C THR A 113 8.53 -2.87 -0.82
N GLY A 114 9.02 -3.89 -0.14
CA GLY A 114 10.44 -4.27 -0.17
C GLY A 114 10.80 -5.28 -1.27
N ASN A 115 9.83 -6.06 -1.76
CA ASN A 115 10.06 -7.08 -2.78
C ASN A 115 9.94 -6.59 -4.23
N ALA A 116 9.62 -5.30 -4.43
CA ALA A 116 9.63 -4.66 -5.74
C ALA A 116 10.91 -3.82 -5.91
N TYR A 117 11.56 -3.99 -7.03
CA TYR A 117 12.82 -3.31 -7.35
C TYR A 117 12.69 -2.54 -8.66
N GLU A 118 13.34 -1.39 -8.73
CA GLU A 118 13.52 -0.65 -9.96
C GLU A 118 15.01 -0.41 -10.21
N HIS A 119 15.51 -0.71 -11.40
CA HIS A 119 16.94 -0.71 -11.70
C HIS A 119 17.79 -1.47 -10.66
N GLY A 120 17.24 -2.54 -10.08
CA GLY A 120 17.89 -3.34 -9.04
C GLY A 120 17.95 -2.69 -7.65
N GLN A 121 17.28 -1.54 -7.46
CA GLN A 121 17.15 -0.90 -6.14
C GLN A 121 15.73 -1.13 -5.60
N PRO A 122 15.55 -1.43 -4.31
CA PRO A 122 14.22 -1.60 -3.73
C PRO A 122 13.42 -0.30 -3.82
N MET A 123 12.13 -0.41 -4.14
CA MET A 123 11.23 0.73 -4.23
C MET A 123 10.80 1.24 -2.85
N GLY A 124 10.65 0.35 -1.89
CA GLY A 124 10.33 0.68 -0.50
C GLY A 124 11.43 0.25 0.48
N CYS A 125 11.15 0.35 1.77
CA CYS A 125 12.08 -0.13 2.79
C CYS A 125 12.05 -1.67 2.89
N GLU A 126 13.16 -2.27 3.30
CA GLU A 126 13.25 -3.73 3.50
C GLU A 126 12.25 -4.18 4.59
N TYR A 127 12.21 -3.46 5.68
CA TYR A 127 11.21 -3.53 6.76
C TYR A 127 11.28 -2.22 7.55
N ALA A 128 10.26 -1.96 8.34
CA ALA A 128 10.25 -0.84 9.28
C ALA A 128 10.07 -1.36 10.71
N VAL A 129 10.71 -0.72 11.68
CA VAL A 129 10.46 -0.97 13.12
C VAL A 129 9.70 0.22 13.68
N HIS A 130 8.54 -0.03 14.24
CA HIS A 130 7.71 0.99 14.88
C HIS A 130 7.74 0.80 16.39
N HIS A 131 8.22 1.81 17.10
CA HIS A 131 8.27 1.85 18.55
C HIS A 131 7.04 2.57 19.09
N PHE A 132 6.26 1.90 19.94
CA PHE A 132 5.11 2.50 20.65
C PHE A 132 5.53 3.13 21.98
N ASP A 133 6.55 2.54 22.61
CA ASP A 133 7.26 3.04 23.79
C ASP A 133 8.65 2.39 23.88
N ASP A 134 9.40 2.67 24.93
CA ASP A 134 10.78 2.17 25.09
C ASP A 134 10.88 0.63 25.17
N ASN A 135 9.77 -0.06 25.44
CA ASN A 135 9.75 -1.51 25.68
C ASN A 135 8.87 -2.28 24.69
N TYR A 136 8.21 -1.59 23.74
CA TYR A 136 7.29 -2.25 22.84
C TYR A 136 7.42 -1.74 21.40
N ALA A 137 7.88 -2.62 20.56
CA ALA A 137 8.01 -2.35 19.12
C ALA A 137 7.47 -3.51 18.29
N ILE A 138 7.04 -3.21 17.07
CA ILE A 138 6.72 -4.20 16.05
C ILE A 138 7.49 -3.91 14.79
N ALA A 139 7.86 -4.96 14.06
CA ALA A 139 8.38 -4.83 12.71
C ALA A 139 7.25 -4.96 11.68
N LEU A 140 7.34 -4.20 10.60
CA LEU A 140 6.41 -4.23 9.47
C LEU A 140 7.18 -4.59 8.20
N ILE A 141 6.66 -5.55 7.44
CA ILE A 141 7.20 -5.97 6.15
C ILE A 141 6.10 -5.75 5.12
N GLY A 142 6.35 -4.96 4.08
CA GLY A 142 5.43 -4.77 2.97
C GLY A 142 5.88 -5.56 1.75
N VAL A 143 4.95 -6.26 1.11
CA VAL A 143 5.18 -7.00 -0.12
C VAL A 143 3.98 -6.88 -1.06
N VAL A 144 4.26 -6.93 -2.35
CA VAL A 144 3.26 -6.97 -3.43
C VAL A 144 3.44 -8.27 -4.21
N THR A 145 2.38 -8.72 -4.87
CA THR A 145 2.43 -9.94 -5.70
C THR A 145 3.53 -9.87 -6.76
N GLN A 146 4.26 -10.95 -6.95
CA GLN A 146 5.26 -11.09 -8.01
C GLN A 146 4.64 -11.28 -9.39
N HIS A 147 3.32 -11.47 -9.49
CA HIS A 147 2.61 -11.71 -10.76
C HIS A 147 2.28 -10.44 -11.54
N ILE A 148 2.65 -9.25 -11.06
CA ILE A 148 2.44 -7.98 -11.79
C ILE A 148 2.85 -8.06 -13.26
N PRO A 149 4.00 -8.67 -13.65
CA PRO A 149 4.39 -8.77 -15.06
C PRO A 149 3.45 -9.58 -15.95
N VAL A 150 2.54 -10.37 -15.38
CA VAL A 150 1.54 -11.12 -16.13
C VAL A 150 0.38 -10.22 -16.58
N TRP A 151 0.08 -9.18 -15.81
CA TRP A 151 -1.10 -8.33 -16.02
C TRP A 151 -0.76 -6.94 -16.55
N GLU A 152 0.46 -6.44 -16.20
CA GLU A 152 0.83 -5.07 -16.53
C GLU A 152 1.53 -4.97 -17.89
N LYS A 153 1.41 -3.82 -18.52
CA LYS A 153 2.12 -3.53 -19.77
C LYS A 153 3.62 -3.48 -19.53
N ALA A 154 4.38 -4.15 -20.40
CA ALA A 154 5.83 -4.19 -20.30
C ALA A 154 6.48 -2.79 -20.25
N GLU A 155 5.91 -1.80 -20.94
CA GLU A 155 6.39 -0.41 -20.96
C GLU A 155 6.26 0.30 -19.60
N HIS A 156 5.29 -0.11 -18.75
CA HIS A 156 5.07 0.47 -17.44
C HIS A 156 6.02 -0.06 -16.37
N ILE A 157 6.57 -1.25 -16.59
CA ILE A 157 7.40 -1.98 -15.61
C ILE A 157 8.74 -2.42 -16.18
N GLN A 158 9.19 -1.84 -17.29
CA GLN A 158 10.39 -2.27 -18.03
C GLN A 158 11.69 -2.35 -17.20
N ASN A 159 11.77 -1.56 -16.12
CA ASN A 159 12.93 -1.51 -15.22
C ASN A 159 12.65 -2.16 -13.86
N ASN A 160 11.46 -2.74 -13.70
CA ASN A 160 11.06 -3.35 -12.45
C ASN A 160 11.28 -4.87 -12.45
N THR A 161 11.62 -5.37 -11.28
CA THR A 161 11.61 -6.80 -10.97
C THR A 161 10.89 -7.02 -9.66
N PHE A 162 10.24 -8.16 -9.54
CA PHE A 162 9.44 -8.51 -8.36
C PHE A 162 9.94 -9.86 -7.84
N GLU A 163 10.40 -9.85 -6.60
CA GLU A 163 10.82 -11.08 -5.92
C GLU A 163 9.59 -11.81 -5.40
N ASP A 164 9.66 -13.14 -5.36
CA ASP A 164 8.62 -13.96 -4.73
C ASP A 164 8.30 -13.44 -3.33
N ALA A 165 7.02 -13.17 -3.07
CA ALA A 165 6.58 -12.54 -1.83
C ALA A 165 6.85 -13.42 -0.60
N PHE A 166 6.68 -14.75 -0.74
CA PHE A 166 6.91 -15.68 0.35
C PHE A 166 8.40 -15.79 0.70
N ASP A 167 9.28 -15.92 -0.30
CA ASP A 167 10.72 -16.03 -0.10
C ASP A 167 11.28 -14.74 0.51
N TYR A 168 10.78 -13.58 0.02
CA TYR A 168 11.14 -12.28 0.58
C TYR A 168 10.77 -12.17 2.06
N VAL A 169 9.52 -12.45 2.40
CA VAL A 169 9.02 -12.39 3.79
C VAL A 169 9.77 -13.35 4.69
N LYS A 170 9.98 -14.59 4.24
CA LYS A 170 10.67 -15.62 5.02
C LYS A 170 12.08 -15.15 5.44
N ARG A 171 12.92 -14.72 4.48
CA ARG A 171 14.27 -14.27 4.80
C ARG A 171 14.29 -12.99 5.65
N THR A 172 13.34 -12.07 5.41
CA THR A 172 13.23 -10.82 6.16
C THR A 172 12.82 -11.09 7.62
N VAL A 173 11.89 -12.02 7.85
CA VAL A 173 11.49 -12.47 9.20
C VAL A 173 12.68 -13.10 9.93
N GLU A 174 13.48 -13.93 9.26
CA GLU A 174 14.68 -14.53 9.85
C GLU A 174 15.70 -13.44 10.25
N LYS A 175 15.89 -12.44 9.39
CA LYS A 175 16.75 -11.29 9.67
C LYS A 175 16.26 -10.50 10.88
N ILE A 176 14.97 -10.11 10.90
CA ILE A 176 14.38 -9.35 12.00
C ILE A 176 14.56 -10.09 13.33
N LYS A 177 14.26 -11.38 13.36
CA LYS A 177 14.43 -12.20 14.58
C LYS A 177 15.88 -12.28 15.07
N ALA A 178 16.85 -12.10 14.19
CA ALA A 178 18.27 -12.14 14.53
C ALA A 178 18.83 -10.77 14.95
N THR A 179 18.22 -9.66 14.50
CA THR A 179 18.82 -8.32 14.63
C THR A 179 17.98 -7.34 15.45
N GLU A 180 16.66 -7.57 15.60
CA GLU A 180 15.74 -6.63 16.20
C GLU A 180 15.11 -7.18 17.48
N ASP A 181 14.94 -6.33 18.49
CA ASP A 181 14.16 -6.64 19.69
C ASP A 181 12.72 -6.11 19.50
N VAL A 182 11.89 -6.94 18.87
CA VAL A 182 10.48 -6.61 18.59
C VAL A 182 9.54 -7.67 19.15
N GLN A 183 8.37 -7.25 19.63
CA GLN A 183 7.37 -8.13 20.24
C GLN A 183 6.41 -8.75 19.21
N GLY A 184 6.49 -8.29 17.95
CA GLY A 184 5.68 -8.82 16.86
C GLY A 184 6.19 -8.43 15.50
N ILE A 185 5.79 -9.20 14.48
CA ILE A 185 6.04 -8.90 13.06
C ILE A 185 4.69 -8.86 12.36
N CYS A 186 4.43 -7.79 11.63
CA CYS A 186 3.24 -7.62 10.80
C CYS A 186 3.65 -7.64 9.34
N VAL A 187 3.04 -8.51 8.55
CA VAL A 187 3.20 -8.55 7.10
C VAL A 187 2.02 -7.85 6.44
N VAL A 188 2.30 -6.88 5.59
CA VAL A 188 1.35 -6.14 4.78
C VAL A 188 1.52 -6.65 3.35
N TYR A 189 0.63 -7.54 2.94
CA TYR A 189 0.68 -8.21 1.64
C TYR A 189 -0.44 -7.73 0.73
N HIS A 190 -0.07 -7.28 -0.47
CA HIS A 190 -1.01 -6.99 -1.55
C HIS A 190 -0.88 -8.05 -2.65
N GLY A 191 -1.80 -9.00 -2.66
CA GLY A 191 -1.82 -10.12 -3.62
C GLY A 191 -2.97 -11.07 -3.35
N GLY A 192 -2.98 -12.20 -4.06
CA GLY A 192 -4.02 -13.20 -3.98
C GLY A 192 -3.89 -14.14 -2.77
N HIS A 193 -4.85 -15.03 -2.65
CA HIS A 193 -4.80 -16.18 -1.76
C HIS A 193 -4.15 -17.36 -2.47
N GLU A 194 -3.65 -18.35 -1.73
CA GLU A 194 -3.04 -19.56 -2.26
C GLU A 194 -3.97 -20.34 -3.20
N LEU A 195 -5.26 -20.31 -2.90
CA LEU A 195 -6.29 -20.99 -3.67
C LEU A 195 -7.40 -20.04 -4.06
N HIS A 196 -7.90 -20.20 -5.27
CA HIS A 196 -9.10 -19.52 -5.73
C HIS A 196 -10.31 -19.96 -4.87
N LEU A 197 -11.02 -18.99 -4.29
CA LEU A 197 -12.07 -19.27 -3.28
C LEU A 197 -13.22 -20.16 -3.79
N GLU A 198 -13.49 -20.13 -5.10
CA GLU A 198 -14.59 -20.89 -5.72
C GLU A 198 -14.12 -22.24 -6.29
N THR A 199 -12.94 -22.29 -6.91
CA THR A 199 -12.46 -23.48 -7.63
C THR A 199 -11.49 -24.33 -6.82
N ASN A 200 -10.90 -23.80 -5.73
CA ASN A 200 -9.80 -24.40 -4.98
C ASN A 200 -8.54 -24.72 -5.83
N GLU A 201 -8.40 -24.07 -6.96
CA GLU A 201 -7.19 -24.17 -7.77
C GLU A 201 -6.13 -23.18 -7.27
N PRO A 202 -4.83 -23.50 -7.40
CA PRO A 202 -3.76 -22.57 -7.03
C PRO A 202 -3.91 -21.26 -7.81
N THR A 203 -3.72 -20.12 -7.13
CA THR A 203 -3.80 -18.78 -7.71
C THR A 203 -2.44 -18.15 -7.94
N GLU A 204 -1.44 -18.52 -7.13
CA GLU A 204 -0.05 -18.05 -7.19
C GLU A 204 0.95 -19.16 -6.88
#